data_5ae62aa7196a2cc8fec9b0dbf8a37f93
#
_entry.id   5ae62aa7196a2cc8fec9b0dbf8a37f93
#
_cell.length_a   1.000
_cell.length_b   1.000
_cell.length_c   1.000
_cell.angle_alpha   90.00
_cell.angle_beta   90.00
_cell.angle_gamma   90.00
#
_symmetry.space_group_name_H-M   'P 1'
#
loop_
_entity.id
_entity.type
_entity.pdbx_description
1 polymer ?
#
loop_
_entity_poly.entity_id
_entity_poly.type
_entity_poly.pdbx_seq_one_letter_code
_entity_poly.pdbx_strand_id
1 'polypeptide(L)'
;MILFFDFERLLYGQAIGDIGPAARLAKVLMPYPQVDLVLTRWRIGAMRSVDDVRGEVPELGDRINDVAHRPVRSDEQPEREITGTLRRTRQLYWAAVVPNWDAHGYIEQATRSGAPLILCPCGFDEEAAQRLQAALARVVFNEELVSGVRRPLHQLGEALPC
;
A
#
# COMPACT_ATOMS: atom_id res chain seq x y z
N MET A 1 8.02 4.18 6.45
CA MET A 1 7.69 4.00 5.01
C MET A 1 6.18 4.05 4.81
N ILE A 2 5.69 4.63 3.70
CA ILE A 2 4.26 4.65 3.36
C ILE A 2 3.98 3.71 2.18
N LEU A 3 2.90 2.92 2.29
CA LEU A 3 2.31 2.18 1.19
C LEU A 3 0.97 2.83 0.81
N PHE A 4 0.89 3.41 -0.38
CA PHE A 4 -0.37 3.84 -0.99
C PHE A 4 -1.06 2.66 -1.65
N PHE A 5 -2.34 2.46 -1.36
CA PHE A 5 -3.12 1.35 -1.88
C PHE A 5 -4.51 1.83 -2.34
N ASP A 6 -4.87 1.53 -3.59
CA ASP A 6 -6.20 1.86 -4.12
C ASP A 6 -7.25 0.93 -3.49
N PHE A 7 -8.02 1.47 -2.55
CA PHE A 7 -8.97 0.70 -1.77
C PHE A 7 -10.15 0.20 -2.60
N GLU A 8 -10.79 1.11 -3.32
CA GLU A 8 -12.06 0.82 -3.99
C GLU A 8 -11.91 -0.24 -5.09
N ARG A 9 -10.81 -0.19 -5.83
CA ARG A 9 -10.63 -0.99 -7.03
C ARG A 9 -9.86 -2.27 -6.83
N LEU A 10 -9.02 -2.32 -5.80
CA LEU A 10 -8.17 -3.47 -5.54
C LEU A 10 -8.71 -4.38 -4.45
N LEU A 11 -9.49 -3.86 -3.51
CA LEU A 11 -10.08 -4.64 -2.42
C LEU A 11 -11.51 -5.10 -2.71
N TYR A 12 -12.26 -4.36 -3.54
CA TYR A 12 -13.61 -4.74 -3.95
C TYR A 12 -13.60 -5.27 -5.39
N GLY A 13 -14.05 -6.48 -5.61
CA GLY A 13 -14.30 -6.98 -6.97
C GLY A 13 -13.72 -8.33 -7.33
N GLN A 14 -13.43 -9.18 -6.37
CA GLN A 14 -12.96 -10.53 -6.66
C GLN A 14 -13.98 -11.61 -6.29
N ALA A 15 -13.87 -12.74 -7.00
CA ALA A 15 -14.80 -13.86 -6.97
C ALA A 15 -14.97 -14.48 -5.58
N ILE A 16 -16.17 -14.96 -5.33
CA ILE A 16 -16.55 -15.74 -4.16
C ILE A 16 -15.62 -16.96 -4.02
N GLY A 17 -14.87 -17.02 -2.92
CA GLY A 17 -14.08 -18.21 -2.54
C GLY A 17 -12.56 -18.04 -2.49
N ASP A 18 -12.02 -16.90 -2.85
CA ASP A 18 -10.59 -16.59 -2.68
C ASP A 18 -10.32 -15.90 -1.33
N ILE A 19 -9.11 -16.09 -0.80
CA ILE A 19 -8.62 -15.25 0.30
C ILE A 19 -8.72 -13.81 -0.20
N GLY A 20 -9.62 -13.03 0.39
CA GLY A 20 -9.91 -11.70 -0.10
C GLY A 20 -8.65 -10.85 -0.25
N PRO A 21 -8.62 -9.89 -1.17
CA PRO A 21 -7.46 -9.02 -1.38
C PRO A 21 -6.97 -8.35 -0.10
N ALA A 22 -7.86 -8.03 0.84
CA ALA A 22 -7.53 -7.46 2.14
C ALA A 22 -6.70 -8.43 3.00
N ALA A 23 -7.11 -9.69 3.11
CA ALA A 23 -6.37 -10.71 3.86
C ALA A 23 -5.00 -11.01 3.21
N ARG A 24 -4.94 -11.01 1.87
CA ARG A 24 -3.69 -11.15 1.12
C ARG A 24 -2.74 -9.98 1.40
N LEU A 25 -3.24 -8.74 1.38
CA LEU A 25 -2.44 -7.57 1.73
C LEU A 25 -1.98 -7.61 3.18
N ALA A 26 -2.84 -7.99 4.12
CA ALA A 26 -2.49 -8.16 5.52
C ALA A 26 -1.34 -9.17 5.71
N LYS A 27 -1.39 -10.30 4.99
CA LYS A 27 -0.32 -11.30 4.98
C LYS A 27 1.01 -10.73 4.45
N VAL A 28 0.97 -9.97 3.36
CA VAL A 28 2.16 -9.31 2.80
C VAL A 28 2.75 -8.31 3.78
N LEU A 29 1.91 -7.56 4.50
CA LEU A 29 2.37 -6.52 5.44
C LEU A 29 2.81 -7.07 6.80
N MET A 30 2.45 -8.31 7.14
CA MET A 30 2.78 -8.90 8.44
C MET A 30 4.27 -8.82 8.82
N PRO A 31 5.23 -9.10 7.91
CA PRO A 31 6.65 -8.99 8.21
C PRO A 31 7.17 -7.54 8.31
N TYR A 32 6.37 -6.55 7.94
CA TYR A 32 6.77 -5.15 7.81
C TYR A 32 5.97 -4.22 8.73
N PRO A 33 6.14 -4.31 10.07
CA PRO A 33 5.37 -3.49 11.03
C PRO A 33 5.58 -1.98 10.88
N GLN A 34 6.68 -1.56 10.28
CA GLN A 34 7.05 -0.17 10.04
C GLN A 34 6.41 0.44 8.78
N VAL A 35 5.63 -0.32 8.02
CA VAL A 35 4.94 0.18 6.83
C VAL A 35 3.58 0.71 7.22
N ASP A 36 3.38 2.00 7.03
CA ASP A 36 2.11 2.69 7.21
C ASP A 36 1.25 2.55 5.94
N LEU A 37 0.04 2.03 6.10
CA LEU A 37 -0.90 1.89 4.99
C LEU A 37 -1.75 3.16 4.86
N VAL A 38 -1.69 3.79 3.69
CA VAL A 38 -2.55 4.90 3.30
C VAL A 38 -3.46 4.46 2.16
N LEU A 39 -4.75 4.46 2.42
CA LEU A 39 -5.74 4.08 1.42
C LEU A 39 -6.09 5.28 0.54
N THR A 40 -5.99 5.06 -0.76
CA THR A 40 -6.44 6.01 -1.78
C THR A 40 -7.80 5.56 -2.33
N ARG A 41 -8.61 6.50 -2.85
CA ARG A 41 -9.91 6.19 -3.49
C ARG A 41 -10.86 5.35 -2.65
N TRP A 42 -11.05 5.75 -1.42
CA TRP A 42 -11.84 5.03 -0.43
C TRP A 42 -13.36 5.34 -0.43
N ARG A 43 -13.87 5.92 -1.49
CA ARG A 43 -15.29 6.25 -1.61
C ARG A 43 -16.13 5.01 -1.81
N ILE A 44 -16.56 4.40 -0.72
CA ILE A 44 -17.59 3.37 -0.77
C ILE A 44 -18.76 3.81 0.10
N GLY A 45 -19.84 4.21 -0.53
CA GLY A 45 -21.11 4.48 0.13
C GLY A 45 -21.01 5.53 1.23
N ALA A 46 -21.27 5.12 2.47
CA ALA A 46 -21.39 6.00 3.64
C ALA A 46 -20.11 6.19 4.45
N MET A 47 -18.99 5.61 4.03
CA MET A 47 -17.72 5.75 4.75
C MET A 47 -17.26 7.21 4.81
N ARG A 48 -17.04 7.72 6.02
CA ARG A 48 -16.69 9.13 6.26
C ARG A 48 -15.40 9.30 7.05
N SER A 49 -14.88 8.22 7.62
CA SER A 49 -13.72 8.23 8.50
C SER A 49 -12.79 7.05 8.26
N VAL A 50 -11.58 7.13 8.81
CA VAL A 50 -10.64 6.00 8.87
C VAL A 50 -11.26 4.81 9.59
N ASP A 51 -12.03 5.07 10.65
CA ASP A 51 -12.64 4.01 11.46
C ASP A 51 -13.75 3.26 10.71
N ASP A 52 -14.52 3.97 9.85
CA ASP A 52 -15.47 3.31 8.96
C ASP A 52 -14.75 2.34 8.02
N VAL A 53 -13.63 2.77 7.45
CA VAL A 53 -12.82 1.93 6.54
C VAL A 53 -12.20 0.75 7.28
N ARG A 54 -11.71 0.94 8.50
CA ARG A 54 -11.19 -0.14 9.36
C ARG A 54 -12.24 -1.18 9.67
N GLY A 55 -13.48 -0.75 9.87
CA GLY A 55 -14.62 -1.65 10.10
C GLY A 55 -14.95 -2.53 8.88
N GLU A 56 -14.73 -2.03 7.68
CA GLU A 56 -14.99 -2.80 6.44
C GLU A 56 -13.89 -3.80 6.10
N VAL A 57 -12.66 -3.56 6.55
CA VAL A 57 -11.51 -4.43 6.30
C VAL A 57 -10.75 -4.70 7.60
N PRO A 58 -11.37 -5.45 8.52
CA PRO A 58 -10.82 -5.70 9.85
C PRO A 58 -9.44 -6.37 9.82
N GLU A 59 -9.12 -7.13 8.77
CA GLU A 59 -7.83 -7.77 8.58
C GLU A 59 -6.68 -6.75 8.44
N LEU A 60 -6.99 -5.54 8.01
CA LEU A 60 -6.05 -4.43 7.84
C LEU A 60 -6.20 -3.36 8.92
N GLY A 61 -7.22 -3.44 9.79
CA GLY A 61 -7.68 -2.35 10.63
C GLY A 61 -6.57 -1.54 11.30
N ASP A 62 -5.71 -2.20 12.07
CA ASP A 62 -4.61 -1.54 12.80
C ASP A 62 -3.49 -1.00 11.90
N ARG A 63 -3.48 -1.41 10.62
CA ARG A 63 -2.47 -0.99 9.66
C ARG A 63 -2.86 0.23 8.86
N ILE A 64 -4.16 0.56 8.83
CA ILE A 64 -4.66 1.73 8.12
C ILE A 64 -4.39 2.95 8.99
N ASN A 65 -3.33 3.68 8.70
CA ASN A 65 -2.94 4.85 9.47
C ASN A 65 -3.56 6.13 8.94
N ASP A 66 -3.90 6.17 7.66
CA ASP A 66 -4.54 7.33 7.05
C ASP A 66 -5.40 6.90 5.86
N VAL A 67 -6.36 7.73 5.53
CA VAL A 67 -7.06 7.70 4.25
C VAL A 67 -6.79 9.02 3.56
N ALA A 68 -6.62 8.99 2.27
CA ALA A 68 -6.41 10.21 1.52
C ALA A 68 -7.51 11.21 1.80
N HIS A 69 -7.15 12.39 2.26
CA HIS A 69 -8.01 13.36 2.93
C HIS A 69 -9.12 13.96 2.06
N ARG A 70 -9.16 13.63 0.79
CA ARG A 70 -10.26 14.06 -0.09
C ARG A 70 -10.72 12.90 -0.94
N PRO A 71 -12.02 12.72 -1.03
CA PRO A 71 -12.56 11.93 -2.10
C PRO A 71 -12.06 12.54 -3.40
N VAL A 72 -11.20 11.82 -4.09
CA VAL A 72 -10.69 12.24 -5.39
C VAL A 72 -11.90 12.50 -6.28
N ARG A 73 -12.13 13.75 -6.64
CA ARG A 73 -12.92 14.02 -7.83
C ARG A 73 -12.18 13.37 -8.97
N SER A 74 -12.87 12.81 -9.92
CA SER A 74 -12.32 12.03 -11.04
C SER A 74 -11.20 12.74 -11.85
N ASP A 75 -10.98 14.01 -11.59
CA ASP A 75 -10.03 14.92 -12.22
C ASP A 75 -8.85 15.35 -11.31
N GLU A 76 -8.84 14.98 -10.01
CA GLU A 76 -7.70 15.31 -9.15
C GLU A 76 -6.57 14.30 -9.34
N GLN A 77 -5.39 14.82 -9.65
CA GLN A 77 -4.21 14.05 -9.96
C GLN A 77 -3.69 13.32 -8.70
N PRO A 78 -3.44 12.00 -8.77
CA PRO A 78 -2.86 11.21 -7.68
C PRO A 78 -1.57 11.81 -7.09
N GLU A 79 -0.82 12.56 -7.90
CA GLU A 79 0.39 13.26 -7.49
C GLU A 79 0.21 14.21 -6.30
N ARG A 80 -0.91 14.94 -6.26
CA ARG A 80 -1.19 15.88 -5.17
C ARG A 80 -1.43 15.15 -3.86
N GLU A 81 -2.08 14.00 -3.95
CA GLU A 81 -2.39 13.15 -2.82
C GLU A 81 -1.11 12.56 -2.22
N ILE A 82 -0.26 11.94 -3.06
CA ILE A 82 1.03 11.39 -2.65
C ILE A 82 1.91 12.50 -2.05
N THR A 83 2.12 13.57 -2.81
CA THR A 83 2.97 14.68 -2.39
C THR A 83 2.48 15.34 -1.09
N GLY A 84 1.18 15.53 -0.97
CA GLY A 84 0.56 16.10 0.23
C GLY A 84 0.77 15.20 1.44
N THR A 85 0.56 13.89 1.29
CA THR A 85 0.75 12.91 2.36
C THR A 85 2.22 12.80 2.76
N LEU A 86 3.14 12.68 1.80
CA LEU A 86 4.58 12.60 2.09
C LEU A 86 5.10 13.85 2.82
N ARG A 87 4.64 15.03 2.41
CA ARG A 87 5.00 16.29 3.12
C ARG A 87 4.46 16.33 4.55
N ARG A 88 3.21 15.93 4.75
CA ARG A 88 2.55 15.93 6.06
C ARG A 88 3.21 14.95 7.02
N THR A 89 3.54 13.76 6.54
CA THR A 89 4.15 12.68 7.34
C THR A 89 5.66 12.76 7.43
N ARG A 90 6.31 13.65 6.65
CA ARG A 90 7.77 13.75 6.51
C ARG A 90 8.45 12.43 6.12
N GLN A 91 7.72 11.55 5.43
CA GLN A 91 8.25 10.29 4.94
C GLN A 91 8.94 10.47 3.58
N LEU A 92 10.10 9.84 3.43
CA LEU A 92 10.88 9.86 2.20
C LEU A 92 10.65 8.61 1.35
N TYR A 93 10.37 7.50 2.01
CA TYR A 93 10.21 6.20 1.35
C TYR A 93 8.73 5.85 1.22
N TRP A 94 8.34 5.48 0.02
CA TRP A 94 6.98 5.08 -0.28
C TRP A 94 6.92 4.03 -1.39
N ALA A 95 5.81 3.33 -1.48
CA ALA A 95 5.43 2.47 -2.60
C ALA A 95 3.95 2.68 -2.91
N ALA A 96 3.50 2.27 -4.07
CA ALA A 96 2.09 2.31 -4.42
C ALA A 96 1.64 1.02 -5.12
N VAL A 97 0.40 0.62 -4.84
CA VAL A 97 -0.32 -0.47 -5.52
C VAL A 97 -1.59 0.12 -6.12
N VAL A 98 -1.68 0.11 -7.43
CA VAL A 98 -2.74 0.79 -8.17
C VAL A 98 -3.22 -0.04 -9.36
N PRO A 99 -4.48 0.12 -9.79
CA PRO A 99 -4.96 -0.52 -11.02
C PRO A 99 -4.24 0.06 -12.26
N ASN A 100 -4.05 -0.78 -13.27
CA ASN A 100 -3.24 -0.45 -14.44
C ASN A 100 -3.77 0.76 -15.23
N TRP A 101 -5.10 0.86 -15.37
CA TRP A 101 -5.75 1.91 -16.19
C TRP A 101 -5.74 3.31 -15.58
N ASP A 102 -5.29 3.43 -14.34
CA ASP A 102 -5.35 4.69 -13.58
C ASP A 102 -3.99 5.07 -12.98
N ALA A 103 -2.94 4.47 -13.52
CA ALA A 103 -1.61 4.56 -12.97
C ALA A 103 -0.81 5.80 -13.42
N HIS A 104 -1.31 6.62 -14.36
CA HIS A 104 -0.49 7.64 -15.05
C HIS A 104 0.22 8.59 -14.08
N GLY A 105 -0.50 9.25 -13.18
CA GLY A 105 0.11 10.15 -12.20
C GLY A 105 1.02 9.44 -11.19
N TYR A 106 0.71 8.18 -10.85
CA TYR A 106 1.58 7.37 -9.99
C TYR A 106 2.88 6.98 -10.70
N ILE A 107 2.82 6.64 -11.99
CA ILE A 107 4.01 6.30 -12.81
C ILE A 107 4.98 7.47 -12.82
N GLU A 108 4.49 8.68 -13.09
CA GLU A 108 5.34 9.86 -13.16
C GLU A 108 6.02 10.14 -11.81
N GLN A 109 5.26 10.10 -10.72
CA GLN A 109 5.79 10.34 -9.38
C GLN A 109 6.76 9.23 -8.94
N ALA A 110 6.44 7.97 -9.23
CA ALA A 110 7.31 6.83 -8.93
C ALA A 110 8.63 6.90 -9.72
N THR A 111 8.57 7.27 -10.99
CA THR A 111 9.75 7.45 -11.84
C THR A 111 10.66 8.54 -11.28
N ARG A 112 10.10 9.68 -10.87
CA ARG A 112 10.88 10.80 -10.30
C ARG A 112 11.54 10.46 -8.95
N SER A 113 10.88 9.66 -8.12
CA SER A 113 11.37 9.33 -6.78
C SER A 113 12.11 8.00 -6.67
N GLY A 114 12.07 7.16 -7.71
CA GLY A 114 12.57 5.79 -7.65
C GLY A 114 11.73 4.85 -6.76
N ALA A 115 10.50 5.26 -6.42
CA ALA A 115 9.61 4.46 -5.58
C ALA A 115 9.03 3.26 -6.34
N PRO A 116 8.86 2.09 -5.69
CA PRO A 116 8.20 0.95 -6.30
C PRO A 116 6.74 1.24 -6.63
N LEU A 117 6.34 0.88 -7.85
CA LEU A 117 4.96 0.92 -8.29
C LEU A 117 4.52 -0.46 -8.76
N ILE A 118 3.49 -1.00 -8.13
CA ILE A 118 2.89 -2.28 -8.45
C ILE A 118 1.58 -2.04 -9.20
N LEU A 119 1.58 -2.38 -10.47
CA LEU A 119 0.39 -2.28 -11.33
C LEU A 119 -0.43 -3.57 -11.25
N CYS A 120 -1.73 -3.43 -11.00
CA CYS A 120 -2.67 -4.55 -10.86
C CYS A 120 -3.73 -4.47 -11.96
N PRO A 121 -3.57 -5.19 -13.08
CA PRO A 121 -4.53 -5.16 -14.18
C PRO A 121 -5.87 -5.82 -13.83
N CYS A 122 -5.86 -6.83 -12.98
CA CYS A 122 -7.02 -7.66 -12.65
C CYS A 122 -7.39 -7.63 -11.16
N GLY A 123 -6.95 -6.61 -10.41
CA GLY A 123 -7.09 -6.57 -8.95
C GLY A 123 -5.82 -7.00 -8.22
N PHE A 124 -5.88 -7.06 -6.89
CA PHE A 124 -4.73 -7.44 -6.06
C PHE A 124 -4.68 -8.97 -5.90
N ASP A 125 -4.11 -9.64 -6.89
CA ASP A 125 -3.92 -11.08 -6.95
C ASP A 125 -2.62 -11.55 -6.28
N GLU A 126 -2.33 -12.84 -6.34
CA GLU A 126 -1.15 -13.45 -5.75
C GLU A 126 0.15 -12.95 -6.39
N GLU A 127 0.15 -12.74 -7.71
CA GLU A 127 1.32 -12.20 -8.42
C GLU A 127 1.62 -10.77 -7.99
N ALA A 128 0.59 -9.92 -7.86
CA ALA A 128 0.74 -8.57 -7.35
C ALA A 128 1.24 -8.56 -5.90
N ALA A 129 0.77 -9.49 -5.07
CA ALA A 129 1.23 -9.67 -3.69
C ALA A 129 2.72 -10.03 -3.62
N GLN A 130 3.18 -10.97 -4.43
CA GLN A 130 4.60 -11.35 -4.51
C GLN A 130 5.48 -10.19 -4.98
N ARG A 131 5.03 -9.43 -6.00
CA ARG A 131 5.74 -8.23 -6.46
C ARG A 131 5.82 -7.16 -5.38
N LEU A 132 4.73 -6.95 -4.64
CA LEU A 132 4.72 -6.02 -3.51
C LEU A 132 5.68 -6.48 -2.42
N GLN A 133 5.64 -7.75 -2.03
CA GLN A 133 6.55 -8.29 -1.01
C GLN A 133 8.02 -8.10 -1.38
N ALA A 134 8.40 -8.39 -2.64
CA ALA A 134 9.75 -8.17 -3.12
C ALA A 134 10.15 -6.68 -3.14
N ALA A 135 9.21 -5.79 -3.46
CA ALA A 135 9.44 -4.35 -3.44
C ALA A 135 9.63 -3.82 -2.01
N LEU A 136 8.78 -4.24 -1.07
CA LEU A 136 8.87 -3.86 0.34
C LEU A 136 10.20 -4.32 0.96
N ALA A 137 10.61 -5.56 0.71
CA ALA A 137 11.88 -6.08 1.19
C ALA A 137 13.07 -5.20 0.76
N ARG A 138 13.09 -4.74 -0.49
CA ARG A 138 14.16 -3.85 -1.00
C ARG A 138 14.12 -2.46 -0.37
N VAL A 139 12.94 -1.86 -0.26
CA VAL A 139 12.81 -0.47 0.26
C VAL A 139 13.10 -0.43 1.74
N VAL A 140 12.57 -1.37 2.51
CA VAL A 140 12.81 -1.46 3.95
C VAL A 140 14.28 -1.73 4.24
N PHE A 141 14.93 -2.61 3.49
CA PHE A 141 16.36 -2.85 3.62
C PHE A 141 17.18 -1.58 3.36
N ASN A 142 16.84 -0.80 2.33
CA ASN A 142 17.51 0.47 2.04
C ASN A 142 17.26 1.53 3.13
N GLU A 143 16.04 1.61 3.67
CA GLU A 143 15.69 2.51 4.77
C GLU A 143 16.51 2.19 6.03
N GLU A 144 16.65 0.90 6.37
CA GLU A 144 17.45 0.45 7.50
C GLU A 144 18.94 0.75 7.32
N LEU A 145 19.47 0.61 6.11
CA LEU A 145 20.86 0.97 5.80
C LEU A 145 21.13 2.46 5.97
N VAL A 146 20.22 3.31 5.51
CA VAL A 146 20.37 4.77 5.57
C VAL A 146 20.17 5.30 6.99
N SER A 147 19.24 4.73 7.74
CA SER A 147 18.95 5.13 9.12
C SER A 147 19.94 4.57 10.15
N GLY A 148 20.85 3.69 9.75
CA GLY A 148 21.83 3.06 10.65
C GLY A 148 21.24 2.06 11.64
N VAL A 149 19.95 1.77 11.54
CA VAL A 149 19.25 0.76 12.36
C VAL A 149 19.44 -0.60 11.72
N ARG A 150 20.50 -1.31 12.06
CA ARG A 150 20.70 -2.71 11.65
C ARG A 150 19.81 -3.62 12.50
N ARG A 151 18.77 -4.20 11.92
CA ARG A 151 18.16 -5.40 12.47
C ARG A 151 19.06 -6.61 12.16
N PRO A 152 19.33 -7.49 13.12
CA PRO A 152 20.13 -8.68 12.85
C PRO A 152 19.41 -9.59 11.85
N LEU A 153 20.12 -10.00 10.80
CA LEU A 153 19.65 -10.80 9.65
C LEU A 153 18.96 -12.14 10.03
N HIS A 154 19.18 -12.65 11.25
CA HIS A 154 18.58 -13.90 11.69
C HIS A 154 17.06 -13.87 11.93
N GLN A 155 16.44 -12.68 11.97
CA GLN A 155 14.98 -12.56 12.08
C GLN A 155 14.25 -12.63 10.73
N LEU A 156 14.96 -12.57 9.62
CA LEU A 156 14.40 -12.66 8.27
C LEU A 156 14.35 -14.10 7.71
N GLY A 157 15.00 -15.04 8.40
CA GLY A 157 15.18 -16.42 7.92
C GLY A 157 14.12 -17.43 8.40
N GLU A 158 13.27 -17.10 9.38
CA GLU A 158 12.33 -18.07 9.96
C GLU A 158 10.92 -18.07 9.35
N ALA A 159 10.68 -17.30 8.28
CA ALA A 159 9.35 -17.18 7.67
C ALA A 159 9.18 -17.96 6.35
N LEU A 160 10.04 -18.94 6.06
CA LEU A 160 9.81 -19.86 4.95
C LEU A 160 9.53 -21.27 5.52
N PRO A 161 8.27 -21.68 5.67
CA PRO A 161 7.95 -23.10 5.77
C PRO A 161 8.15 -23.73 4.38
N CYS A 162 8.83 -24.85 4.38
CA CYS A 162 8.92 -25.76 3.25
C CYS A 162 7.54 -26.23 2.79
#